data_5dc903854e7628948eae842bf66556c3
#
_entry.id   5dc903854e7628948eae842bf66556c3
#
_cell.length_a   1.000
_cell.length_b   1.000
_cell.length_c   1.000
_cell.angle_alpha   90.00
_cell.angle_beta   90.00
_cell.angle_gamma   90.00
#
_symmetry.space_group_name_H-M   'P 1'
#
loop_
_entity.id
_entity.type
_entity.pdbx_description
1 polymer ?
#
loop_
_entity_poly.entity_id
_entity_poly.type
_entity_poly.pdbx_seq_one_letter_code
_entity_poly.pdbx_strand_id
1 'polypeptide(L)' 'MDPHLLVGLVNTELRNHCDSLDDLVATHGLDRASLVERLGSADYAYQPDQNQFR' A
#
# COMPACT_ATOMS: atom_id res chain seq x y z
N MET A 1 -2.71 -5.83 12.47
CA MET A 1 -3.25 -4.49 12.18
C MET A 1 -4.48 -4.61 11.32
N ASP A 2 -5.46 -3.79 11.60
CA ASP A 2 -6.70 -3.75 10.81
C ASP A 2 -6.39 -3.32 9.37
N PRO A 3 -6.80 -4.09 8.34
CA PRO A 3 -6.55 -3.72 6.96
C PRO A 3 -7.08 -2.33 6.57
N HIS A 4 -8.18 -1.90 7.18
CA HIS A 4 -8.73 -0.56 6.90
C HIS A 4 -7.82 0.55 7.43
N LEU A 5 -7.19 0.33 8.57
CA LEU A 5 -6.20 1.26 9.10
C LEU A 5 -4.92 1.20 8.28
N LEU A 6 -4.52 0.01 7.91
CA LEU A 6 -3.30 -0.19 7.12
C LEU A 6 -3.41 0.50 5.76
N VAL A 7 -4.55 0.38 5.08
CA VAL A 7 -4.73 1.02 3.77
C VAL A 7 -4.64 2.54 3.88
N GLY A 8 -5.18 3.11 4.96
CA GLY A 8 -5.07 4.54 5.21
C GLY A 8 -3.63 5.00 5.37
N LEU A 9 -2.85 4.27 6.15
CA LEU A 9 -1.43 4.58 6.35
C LEU A 9 -0.64 4.42 5.05
N VAL A 10 -0.88 3.34 4.31
CA VAL A 10 -0.18 3.07 3.04
C VAL A 10 -0.51 4.16 2.03
N ASN A 11 -1.78 4.51 1.87
CA ASN A 11 -2.17 5.54 0.92
C ASN A 11 -1.60 6.91 1.28
N THR A 12 -1.51 7.22 2.56
CA THR A 12 -0.89 8.46 3.02
C THR A 12 0.59 8.51 2.62
N GLU A 13 1.30 7.42 2.81
CA GLU A 13 2.71 7.34 2.42
C GLU A 13 2.88 7.44 0.90
N LEU A 14 2.04 6.75 0.14
CA LEU A 14 2.10 6.81 -1.33
C LEU A 14 1.82 8.23 -1.84
N ARG A 15 0.96 8.95 -1.15
CA ARG A 15 0.59 10.31 -1.54
C ARG A 15 1.68 11.32 -1.20
N ASN A 16 2.32 11.17 -0.05
CA ASN A 16 3.18 12.22 0.51
C ASN A 16 4.67 11.92 0.43
N HIS A 17 5.07 10.64 0.45
CA HIS A 17 6.47 10.27 0.65
C HIS A 17 7.02 9.27 -0.36
N CYS A 18 6.17 8.54 -1.07
CA CYS A 18 6.60 7.47 -1.97
C CYS A 18 6.02 7.67 -3.36
N ASP A 19 6.83 7.46 -4.39
CA ASP A 19 6.40 7.63 -5.78
C ASP A 19 5.64 6.42 -6.31
N SER A 20 5.79 5.25 -5.66
CA SER A 20 5.17 4.02 -6.11
C SER A 20 5.09 3.02 -4.97
N LEU A 21 4.34 1.94 -5.18
CA LEU A 21 4.27 0.85 -4.21
C LEU A 21 5.64 0.20 -4.02
N ASP A 22 6.41 0.02 -5.10
CA ASP A 22 7.76 -0.55 -4.99
C ASP A 22 8.66 0.34 -4.13
N ASP A 23 8.55 1.65 -4.29
CA ASP A 23 9.30 2.61 -3.48
C ASP A 23 8.91 2.50 -2.00
N LEU A 24 7.63 2.38 -1.73
CA LEU A 24 7.13 2.27 -0.36
C LEU A 24 7.67 1.00 0.32
N VAL A 25 7.56 -0.16 -0.34
CA VAL A 25 8.01 -1.41 0.28
C VAL A 25 9.53 -1.42 0.47
N ALA A 26 10.28 -0.84 -0.44
CA ALA A 26 11.73 -0.73 -0.31
C ALA A 26 12.11 0.19 0.86
N THR A 27 11.45 1.33 0.97
CA THR A 27 11.73 2.30 2.04
C THR A 27 11.47 1.72 3.42
N HIS A 28 10.39 0.96 3.57
CA HIS A 28 9.98 0.42 4.86
C HIS A 28 10.44 -1.02 5.10
N GLY A 29 11.15 -1.61 4.15
CA GLY A 29 11.64 -2.98 4.30
C GLY A 29 10.52 -4.01 4.34
N LEU A 30 9.46 -3.79 3.57
CA LEU A 30 8.29 -4.66 3.54
C LEU A 30 8.36 -5.63 2.36
N ASP A 31 7.57 -6.71 2.45
CA ASP A 31 7.38 -7.63 1.34
C ASP A 31 6.14 -7.18 0.56
N ARG A 32 6.33 -6.85 -0.72
CA ARG A 32 5.26 -6.37 -1.59
C ARG A 32 4.11 -7.38 -1.68
N ALA A 33 4.43 -8.65 -1.88
CA ALA A 33 3.41 -9.69 -2.01
C ALA A 33 2.57 -9.82 -0.74
N SER A 34 3.21 -9.78 0.42
CA SER A 34 2.51 -9.85 1.71
C SER A 34 1.59 -8.66 1.92
N LEU A 35 2.06 -7.47 1.57
CA LEU A 35 1.28 -6.24 1.73
C LEU A 35 0.06 -6.26 0.81
N VAL A 36 0.25 -6.60 -0.46
CA VAL A 36 -0.83 -6.68 -1.45
C VAL A 36 -1.86 -7.73 -1.02
N GLU A 37 -1.40 -8.89 -0.56
CA GLU A 37 -2.29 -9.94 -0.10
C GLU A 37 -3.12 -9.49 1.10
N ARG A 38 -2.48 -8.84 2.07
CA ARG A 38 -3.16 -8.36 3.27
C ARG A 38 -4.25 -7.34 2.93
N LEU A 39 -3.96 -6.38 2.08
CA LEU A 39 -4.93 -5.40 1.65
C LEU A 39 -5.98 -6.01 0.73
N GLY A 40 -5.59 -6.97 -0.09
CA GLY A 40 -6.52 -7.69 -0.97
C GLY A 40 -7.58 -8.46 -0.19
N SER A 41 -7.26 -8.96 1.00
CA SER A 41 -8.22 -9.67 1.84
C SER A 41 -9.35 -8.76 2.31
N ALA A 42 -9.16 -7.45 2.27
CA ALA A 42 -10.18 -6.45 2.59
C ALA A 42 -10.73 -5.76 1.34
N ASP A 43 -10.54 -6.38 0.17
CA ASP A 43 -11.04 -5.91 -1.13
C ASP A 43 -10.35 -4.64 -1.64
N TYR A 44 -9.13 -4.38 -1.20
CA TYR A 44 -8.33 -3.27 -1.73
C TYR A 44 -7.33 -3.78 -2.75
N ALA A 45 -7.20 -3.06 -3.86
CA ALA A 45 -6.23 -3.37 -4.91
C ALA A 45 -5.43 -2.11 -5.25
N TYR A 46 -4.14 -2.30 -5.53
CA TYR A 46 -3.28 -1.19 -5.90
C TYR A 46 -3.63 -0.67 -7.29
N GLN A 47 -3.79 0.63 -7.41
CA GLN A 47 -4.08 1.32 -8.68
C GLN A 47 -2.85 2.10 -9.10
N PRO A 48 -2.04 1.57 -10.04
CA PRO A 48 -0.80 2.24 -10.45
C PRO A 48 -1.04 3.64 -11.02
N ASP A 49 -2.16 3.83 -11.73
CA ASP A 49 -2.50 5.11 -12.35
C ASP A 49 -2.64 6.22 -11.31
N GLN A 50 -3.13 5.85 -10.14
CA GLN A 50 -3.45 6.79 -9.08
C GLN A 50 -2.50 6.68 -7.89
N ASN A 51 -1.60 5.71 -7.93
CA ASN A 51 -0.64 5.44 -6.85
C ASN A 51 -1.35 5.30 -5.49
N GLN A 52 -2.39 4.49 -5.45
CA GLN A 52 -3.15 4.26 -4.22
C GLN A 52 -3.88 2.92 -4.26
N PHE A 53 -4.27 2.43 -3.08
CA PHE A 53 -5.15 1.27 -2.95
C PHE A 53 -6.60 1.72 -2.90
N ARG A 54 -7.46 1.02 -3.60
CA ARG A 54 -8.90 1.32 -3.64
C ARG A 54 -9.74 0.06 -3.55
#